data_edc47e4aac1ca9e71065367475d6e164
#
_entry.id   edc47e4aac1ca9e71065367475d6e164
#
_cell.length_a   1.000
_cell.length_b   1.000
_cell.length_c   1.000
_cell.angle_alpha   90.00
_cell.angle_beta   90.00
_cell.angle_gamma   90.00
#
_symmetry.space_group_name_H-M   'P 1'
#
loop_
_entity.id
_entity.type
_entity.pdbx_description
1 polymer ?
#
loop_
_entity_poly.entity_id
_entity_poly.type
_entity_poly.pdbx_seq_one_letter_code
_entity_poly.pdbx_strand_id
1 'polypeptide(L)'
;TVSKDKLKSKGVDSVKSRVTNLKEYLPELTLEELKKALRESFEEVYGLKAEEKKMEDLDAAKIEEKIAHFSSWKWLYGRKLDFQYELSHRFAWGGLTLQFQVEAGKIKDVEVYSDALNIELAEAIPKFLKGIKYRKETMCVQLGLFWSKDKTIENMMNDVIAWIQESEL
;
A
#
# COMPACT_ATOMS: atom_id res chain seq x y z
N THR A 1 -4.83 -10.02 -7.17
CA THR A 1 -5.00 -9.73 -8.63
C THR A 1 -4.89 -8.23 -8.83
N VAL A 2 -4.06 -7.79 -9.75
CA VAL A 2 -3.89 -6.36 -10.07
C VAL A 2 -5.17 -5.85 -10.72
N SER A 3 -5.70 -4.69 -10.26
CA SER A 3 -6.94 -4.12 -10.80
C SER A 3 -6.77 -3.77 -12.28
N LYS A 4 -7.85 -3.93 -13.07
CA LYS A 4 -7.84 -3.58 -14.52
C LYS A 4 -7.51 -2.11 -14.76
N ASP A 5 -7.90 -1.23 -13.84
CA ASP A 5 -7.65 0.21 -13.95
C ASP A 5 -6.18 0.57 -13.65
N LYS A 6 -5.54 -0.14 -12.71
CA LYS A 6 -4.09 -0.05 -12.47
C LYS A 6 -3.31 -0.48 -13.71
N LEU A 7 -3.80 -1.49 -14.40
CA LEU A 7 -3.27 -1.96 -15.65
C LEU A 7 -3.41 -0.89 -16.76
N LYS A 8 -4.55 -0.24 -16.89
CA LYS A 8 -4.78 0.84 -17.87
C LYS A 8 -3.97 2.10 -17.58
N SER A 9 -3.95 2.56 -16.32
CA SER A 9 -3.28 3.82 -15.93
C SER A 9 -1.76 3.77 -16.06
N LYS A 10 -1.15 2.58 -16.03
CA LYS A 10 0.32 2.40 -16.17
C LYS A 10 0.75 1.90 -17.55
N GLY A 11 -0.15 1.88 -18.54
CA GLY A 11 0.18 1.45 -19.89
C GLY A 11 0.62 -0.01 -19.93
N VAL A 12 -0.20 -0.92 -19.47
CA VAL A 12 0.15 -2.30 -19.12
C VAL A 12 0.31 -3.22 -20.32
N ASP A 13 0.06 -2.77 -21.52
CA ASP A 13 0.66 -3.44 -22.69
C ASP A 13 2.18 -3.56 -22.56
N SER A 14 2.77 -2.77 -21.65
CA SER A 14 4.20 -2.73 -21.37
C SER A 14 4.68 -3.59 -20.19
N VAL A 15 3.84 -4.25 -19.38
CA VAL A 15 4.37 -5.11 -18.31
C VAL A 15 5.12 -6.29 -18.89
N LYS A 16 4.60 -6.91 -19.94
CA LYS A 16 5.32 -7.95 -20.68
C LYS A 16 6.56 -7.41 -21.43
N SER A 17 6.52 -6.16 -21.89
CA SER A 17 7.62 -5.54 -22.61
C SER A 17 8.69 -4.90 -21.71
N ARG A 18 8.42 -4.77 -20.41
CA ARG A 18 9.39 -4.22 -19.43
C ARG A 18 10.18 -5.29 -18.67
N VAL A 19 9.85 -6.53 -18.85
CA VAL A 19 10.53 -7.65 -18.22
C VAL A 19 11.04 -8.61 -19.27
N THR A 20 12.21 -9.15 -19.05
CA THR A 20 12.80 -10.19 -19.88
C THR A 20 13.43 -11.24 -18.99
N ASN A 21 13.61 -12.43 -19.51
CA ASN A 21 14.35 -13.47 -18.83
C ASN A 21 15.85 -13.28 -19.13
N LEU A 22 16.67 -13.15 -18.10
CA LEU A 22 18.13 -13.01 -18.28
C LEU A 22 18.73 -14.17 -19.06
N LYS A 23 18.13 -15.35 -19.02
CA LYS A 23 18.54 -16.51 -19.80
C LYS A 23 18.34 -16.37 -21.31
N GLU A 24 17.58 -15.39 -21.77
CA GLU A 24 17.50 -15.07 -23.21
C GLU A 24 18.81 -14.47 -23.75
N TYR A 25 19.56 -13.79 -22.88
CA TYR A 25 20.86 -13.18 -23.21
C TYR A 25 22.03 -14.03 -22.77
N LEU A 26 21.90 -14.76 -21.68
CA LEU A 26 22.90 -15.62 -21.07
C LEU A 26 22.27 -16.97 -20.71
N PRO A 27 22.15 -17.92 -21.69
CA PRO A 27 21.44 -19.18 -21.48
C PRO A 27 21.98 -20.03 -20.32
N GLU A 28 23.31 -19.98 -20.11
CA GLU A 28 24.01 -20.73 -19.05
C GLU A 28 24.01 -20.03 -17.69
N LEU A 29 23.39 -18.82 -17.57
CA LEU A 29 23.38 -18.04 -16.34
C LEU A 29 22.72 -18.85 -15.20
N THR A 30 23.49 -19.08 -14.16
CA THR A 30 23.01 -19.68 -12.91
C THR A 30 22.66 -18.62 -11.88
N LEU A 31 21.85 -18.98 -10.89
CA LEU A 31 21.50 -18.09 -9.80
C LEU A 31 22.73 -17.69 -8.96
N GLU A 32 23.69 -18.61 -8.80
CA GLU A 32 24.93 -18.35 -8.05
C GLU A 32 25.84 -17.36 -8.78
N GLU A 33 25.95 -17.47 -10.10
CA GLU A 33 26.70 -16.49 -10.89
C GLU A 33 26.06 -15.11 -10.86
N LEU A 34 24.72 -15.03 -10.89
CA LEU A 34 24.01 -13.76 -10.76
C LEU A 34 24.25 -13.12 -9.38
N LYS A 35 24.15 -13.90 -8.31
CA LYS A 35 24.44 -13.41 -6.94
C LYS A 35 25.89 -12.92 -6.82
N LYS A 36 26.83 -13.65 -7.40
CA LYS A 36 28.25 -13.28 -7.40
C LYS A 36 28.46 -11.96 -8.14
N ALA A 37 27.91 -11.83 -9.35
CA ALA A 37 28.01 -10.61 -10.16
C ALA A 37 27.40 -9.39 -9.45
N LEU A 38 26.24 -9.55 -8.82
CA LEU A 38 25.60 -8.49 -8.04
C LEU A 38 26.46 -8.03 -6.87
N ARG A 39 27.09 -8.97 -6.15
CA ARG A 39 27.99 -8.65 -5.04
C ARG A 39 29.23 -7.91 -5.54
N GLU A 40 29.87 -8.39 -6.59
CA GLU A 40 31.07 -7.77 -7.17
C GLU A 40 30.77 -6.36 -7.67
N SER A 41 29.66 -6.16 -8.37
CA SER A 41 29.19 -4.83 -8.81
C SER A 41 28.89 -3.89 -7.64
N PHE A 42 28.32 -4.41 -6.56
CA PHE A 42 28.07 -3.60 -5.34
C PHE A 42 29.42 -3.14 -4.73
N GLU A 43 30.38 -4.06 -4.60
CA GLU A 43 31.70 -3.75 -4.04
C GLU A 43 32.45 -2.72 -4.91
N GLU A 44 32.35 -2.84 -6.23
CA GLU A 44 32.97 -1.91 -7.18
C GLU A 44 32.33 -0.50 -7.09
N VAL A 45 31.01 -0.42 -7.11
CA VAL A 45 30.28 0.87 -7.13
C VAL A 45 30.40 1.62 -5.80
N TYR A 46 30.31 0.91 -4.68
CA TYR A 46 30.29 1.54 -3.36
C TYR A 46 31.66 1.56 -2.65
N GLY A 47 32.63 0.84 -3.15
CA GLY A 47 33.96 0.74 -2.52
C GLY A 47 33.95 0.03 -1.18
N LEU A 48 32.91 -0.73 -0.88
CA LEU A 48 32.67 -1.45 0.38
C LEU A 48 32.65 -2.95 0.11
N LYS A 49 33.23 -3.73 1.01
CA LYS A 49 33.11 -5.20 0.92
C LYS A 49 31.73 -5.63 1.40
N ALA A 50 31.08 -6.49 0.62
CA ALA A 50 29.83 -7.11 1.03
C ALA A 50 30.11 -8.16 2.12
N GLU A 51 29.41 -8.08 3.23
CA GLU A 51 29.47 -9.05 4.32
C GLU A 51 28.33 -10.05 4.19
N GLU A 52 28.67 -11.32 4.02
CA GLU A 52 27.66 -12.37 3.98
C GLU A 52 27.14 -12.66 5.39
N LYS A 53 25.82 -12.52 5.60
CA LYS A 53 25.14 -12.88 6.83
C LYS A 53 24.44 -14.23 6.67
N LYS A 54 24.68 -15.13 7.60
CA LYS A 54 23.97 -16.40 7.71
C LYS A 54 22.82 -16.28 8.68
N MET A 55 21.90 -17.25 8.66
CA MET A 55 20.78 -17.28 9.61
C MET A 55 21.24 -17.26 11.09
N GLU A 56 22.38 -17.86 11.35
CA GLU A 56 22.98 -17.94 12.70
C GLU A 56 23.48 -16.57 13.21
N ASP A 57 23.77 -15.65 12.29
CA ASP A 57 24.23 -14.28 12.60
C ASP A 57 23.07 -13.33 12.86
N LEU A 58 21.85 -13.78 12.66
CA LEU A 58 20.63 -12.99 12.84
C LEU A 58 20.02 -13.23 14.22
N ASP A 59 19.38 -12.20 14.76
CA ASP A 59 18.67 -12.28 16.04
C ASP A 59 17.42 -13.18 15.90
N ALA A 60 17.50 -14.39 16.46
CA ALA A 60 16.42 -15.38 16.39
C ALA A 60 15.09 -14.86 16.95
N ALA A 61 15.12 -14.05 18.03
CA ALA A 61 13.91 -13.49 18.62
C ALA A 61 13.23 -12.49 17.68
N LYS A 62 14.01 -11.66 16.97
CA LYS A 62 13.47 -10.76 15.96
C LYS A 62 12.92 -11.50 14.74
N ILE A 63 13.56 -12.61 14.34
CA ILE A 63 13.05 -13.45 13.27
C ILE A 63 11.70 -14.05 13.66
N GLU A 64 11.57 -14.62 14.86
CA GLU A 64 10.31 -15.17 15.35
C GLU A 64 9.21 -14.10 15.43
N GLU A 65 9.52 -12.90 15.93
CA GLU A 65 8.59 -11.77 15.93
C GLU A 65 8.09 -11.46 14.52
N LYS A 66 8.99 -11.40 13.52
CA LYS A 66 8.60 -11.14 12.13
C LYS A 66 7.81 -12.29 11.51
N ILE A 67 8.18 -13.54 11.81
CA ILE A 67 7.42 -14.70 11.36
C ILE A 67 6.00 -14.64 11.95
N ALA A 68 5.85 -14.39 13.25
CA ALA A 68 4.55 -14.28 13.90
C ALA A 68 3.71 -13.14 13.31
N HIS A 69 4.33 -11.98 13.03
CA HIS A 69 3.67 -10.85 12.39
C HIS A 69 3.18 -11.21 10.98
N PHE A 70 4.06 -11.67 10.10
CA PHE A 70 3.76 -11.94 8.70
C PHE A 70 2.91 -13.19 8.49
N SER A 71 2.89 -14.16 9.42
CA SER A 71 1.99 -15.32 9.41
C SER A 71 0.64 -15.04 10.08
N SER A 72 0.47 -13.89 10.71
CA SER A 72 -0.77 -13.55 11.38
C SER A 72 -1.95 -13.46 10.39
N TRP A 73 -3.13 -13.86 10.84
CA TRP A 73 -4.36 -13.72 10.06
C TRP A 73 -4.59 -12.28 9.57
N LYS A 74 -4.30 -11.31 10.45
CA LYS A 74 -4.42 -9.89 10.14
C LYS A 74 -3.52 -9.47 8.97
N TRP A 75 -2.31 -10.00 8.90
CA TRP A 75 -1.38 -9.70 7.81
C TRP A 75 -1.76 -10.39 6.51
N LEU A 76 -2.08 -11.70 6.57
CA LEU A 76 -2.34 -12.52 5.38
C LEU A 76 -3.68 -12.21 4.72
N TYR A 77 -4.70 -11.92 5.51
CA TYR A 77 -6.09 -11.79 5.03
C TYR A 77 -6.71 -10.44 5.32
N GLY A 78 -6.00 -9.56 6.01
CA GLY A 78 -6.49 -8.29 6.45
C GLY A 78 -7.54 -8.40 7.56
N ARG A 79 -8.13 -7.28 7.91
CA ARG A 79 -9.30 -7.23 8.78
C ARG A 79 -10.51 -7.46 7.89
N LYS A 80 -11.13 -8.63 7.97
CA LYS A 80 -12.40 -8.85 7.28
C LYS A 80 -13.47 -8.06 8.03
N LEU A 81 -13.75 -6.85 7.56
CA LEU A 81 -14.87 -6.07 8.01
C LEU A 81 -16.12 -6.57 7.28
N ASP A 82 -17.19 -6.90 7.99
CA ASP A 82 -18.50 -7.05 7.38
C ASP A 82 -19.03 -5.64 7.06
N PHE A 83 -18.57 -5.12 5.91
CA PHE A 83 -18.94 -3.78 5.46
C PHE A 83 -20.32 -3.81 4.76
N GLN A 84 -21.00 -2.69 4.84
CA GLN A 84 -22.32 -2.49 4.22
C GLN A 84 -22.24 -1.54 3.02
N TYR A 85 -21.25 -0.65 3.03
CA TYR A 85 -21.04 0.35 1.99
C TYR A 85 -19.57 0.41 1.62
N GLU A 86 -19.33 0.55 0.32
CA GLU A 86 -17.98 0.67 -0.23
C GLU A 86 -17.93 1.84 -1.21
N LEU A 87 -16.90 2.64 -1.08
CA LEU A 87 -16.53 3.66 -2.05
C LEU A 87 -15.14 3.34 -2.60
N SER A 88 -14.99 3.38 -3.91
CA SER A 88 -13.71 3.15 -4.58
C SER A 88 -13.45 4.21 -5.62
N HIS A 89 -12.24 4.78 -5.64
CA HIS A 89 -11.82 5.75 -6.63
C HIS A 89 -10.34 5.61 -6.99
N ARG A 90 -10.01 6.02 -8.20
CA ARG A 90 -8.63 6.06 -8.67
C ARG A 90 -8.18 7.51 -8.91
N PHE A 91 -7.31 7.98 -8.04
CA PHE A 91 -6.63 9.27 -8.16
C PHE A 91 -5.34 9.15 -8.98
N ALA A 92 -4.75 10.27 -9.36
CA ALA A 92 -3.46 10.31 -10.02
C ALA A 92 -2.33 9.69 -9.18
N TRP A 93 -2.41 9.81 -7.86
CA TRP A 93 -1.44 9.29 -6.89
C TRP A 93 -1.70 7.83 -6.46
N GLY A 94 -2.85 7.25 -6.78
CA GLY A 94 -3.16 5.85 -6.44
C GLY A 94 -4.65 5.56 -6.36
N GLY A 95 -4.99 4.29 -6.14
CA GLY A 95 -6.35 3.84 -5.85
C GLY A 95 -6.64 3.93 -4.36
N LEU A 96 -7.87 4.28 -4.01
CA LEU A 96 -8.38 4.27 -2.65
C LEU A 96 -9.72 3.56 -2.61
N THR A 97 -9.88 2.64 -1.65
CA THR A 97 -11.16 1.99 -1.35
C THR A 97 -11.45 2.17 0.13
N LEU A 98 -12.63 2.68 0.43
CA LEU A 98 -13.16 2.86 1.78
C LEU A 98 -14.31 1.89 1.98
N GLN A 99 -14.21 1.02 2.97
CA GLN A 99 -15.26 0.10 3.37
C GLN A 99 -15.83 0.53 4.72
N PHE A 100 -17.14 0.73 4.79
CA PHE A 100 -17.81 1.25 5.96
C PHE A 100 -18.72 0.21 6.62
N GLN A 101 -18.59 0.08 7.91
CA GLN A 101 -19.61 -0.53 8.75
C GLN A 101 -20.43 0.59 9.38
N VAL A 102 -21.74 0.62 9.09
CA VAL A 102 -22.66 1.66 9.58
C VAL A 102 -23.68 1.04 10.53
N GLU A 103 -23.86 1.65 11.68
CA GLU A 103 -24.84 1.22 12.69
C GLU A 103 -25.64 2.43 13.18
N ALA A 104 -26.95 2.35 13.11
CA ALA A 104 -27.85 3.44 13.45
C ALA A 104 -27.50 4.78 12.76
N GLY A 105 -27.11 4.74 11.48
CA GLY A 105 -26.73 5.91 10.67
C GLY A 105 -25.38 6.54 11.04
N LYS A 106 -24.58 5.89 11.89
CA LYS A 106 -23.21 6.31 12.24
C LYS A 106 -22.20 5.31 11.75
N ILE A 107 -21.04 5.80 11.36
CA ILE A 107 -19.90 4.99 10.97
C ILE A 107 -19.33 4.32 12.22
N LYS A 108 -19.49 3.01 12.33
CA LYS A 108 -18.97 2.21 13.43
C LYS A 108 -17.49 1.90 13.20
N ASP A 109 -17.15 1.53 11.97
CA ASP A 109 -15.77 1.24 11.57
C ASP A 109 -15.54 1.56 10.09
N VAL A 110 -14.28 1.83 9.73
CA VAL A 110 -13.84 2.11 8.37
C VAL A 110 -12.55 1.35 8.12
N GLU A 111 -12.52 0.59 7.05
CA GLU A 111 -11.27 0.02 6.51
C GLU A 111 -10.86 0.79 5.25
N VAL A 112 -9.56 1.03 5.16
CA VAL A 112 -8.95 1.78 4.06
C VAL A 112 -7.97 0.88 3.32
N TYR A 113 -8.21 0.70 2.03
CA TYR A 113 -7.30 0.00 1.14
C TYR A 113 -6.76 0.97 0.11
N SER A 114 -5.44 1.03 -0.02
CA SER A 114 -4.80 1.90 -1.01
C SER A 114 -3.54 1.26 -1.56
N ASP A 115 -3.24 1.52 -2.82
CA ASP A 115 -1.95 1.23 -3.43
C ASP A 115 -1.02 2.45 -3.47
N ALA A 116 -1.50 3.60 -2.95
CA ALA A 116 -0.63 4.71 -2.62
C ALA A 116 0.16 4.36 -1.35
N LEU A 117 1.48 4.41 -1.43
CA LEU A 117 2.38 4.06 -0.32
C LEU A 117 2.41 5.15 0.78
N ASN A 118 1.23 5.67 1.17
CA ASN A 118 1.10 6.70 2.19
C ASN A 118 0.33 6.19 3.40
N ILE A 119 1.08 5.84 4.45
CA ILE A 119 0.54 5.29 5.69
C ILE A 119 -0.23 6.37 6.47
N GLU A 120 0.26 7.62 6.50
CA GLU A 120 -0.36 8.71 7.26
C GLU A 120 -1.80 8.98 6.79
N LEU A 121 -2.02 9.05 5.47
CA LEU A 121 -3.35 9.21 4.90
C LEU A 121 -4.26 8.04 5.26
N ALA A 122 -3.77 6.80 5.08
CA ALA A 122 -4.55 5.58 5.32
C ALA A 122 -4.96 5.42 6.79
N GLU A 123 -4.10 5.85 7.72
CA GLU A 123 -4.41 5.83 9.16
C GLU A 123 -5.29 7.00 9.62
N ALA A 124 -5.20 8.16 8.96
CA ALA A 124 -5.98 9.33 9.33
C ALA A 124 -7.46 9.15 9.01
N ILE A 125 -7.81 8.65 7.83
CA ILE A 125 -9.19 8.53 7.38
C ILE A 125 -10.08 7.81 8.41
N PRO A 126 -9.75 6.60 8.92
CA PRO A 126 -10.56 5.95 9.94
C PRO A 126 -10.67 6.75 11.25
N LYS A 127 -9.58 7.44 11.65
CA LYS A 127 -9.58 8.24 12.90
C LYS A 127 -10.60 9.39 12.85
N PHE A 128 -10.76 10.03 11.70
CA PHE A 128 -11.68 11.15 11.53
C PHE A 128 -13.10 10.72 11.22
N LEU A 129 -13.31 9.55 10.61
CA LEU A 129 -14.63 9.11 10.18
C LEU A 129 -15.37 8.22 11.19
N LYS A 130 -14.67 7.58 12.11
CA LYS A 130 -15.28 6.68 13.09
C LYS A 130 -16.16 7.44 14.10
N GLY A 131 -17.39 6.97 14.30
CA GLY A 131 -18.34 7.53 15.25
C GLY A 131 -19.21 8.67 14.71
N ILE A 132 -18.91 9.23 13.53
CA ILE A 132 -19.70 10.30 12.93
C ILE A 132 -20.88 9.77 12.11
N LYS A 133 -21.81 10.63 11.73
CA LYS A 133 -22.92 10.27 10.84
C LYS A 133 -22.40 9.90 9.44
N TYR A 134 -22.96 8.84 8.86
CA TYR A 134 -22.67 8.43 7.48
C TYR A 134 -23.42 9.38 6.51
N ARG A 135 -22.85 10.55 6.31
CA ARG A 135 -23.31 11.60 5.40
C ARG A 135 -22.12 12.34 4.84
N LYS A 136 -22.11 12.60 3.52
CA LYS A 136 -20.98 13.22 2.85
C LYS A 136 -20.58 14.58 3.45
N GLU A 137 -21.56 15.43 3.80
CA GLU A 137 -21.26 16.73 4.42
C GLU A 137 -20.52 16.57 5.76
N THR A 138 -20.95 15.61 6.58
CA THR A 138 -20.31 15.34 7.88
C THR A 138 -18.91 14.76 7.69
N MET A 139 -18.75 13.82 6.74
CA MET A 139 -17.46 13.21 6.42
C MET A 139 -16.48 14.25 5.90
N CYS A 140 -16.90 15.09 4.95
CA CYS A 140 -16.05 16.16 4.39
C CYS A 140 -15.60 17.16 5.45
N VAL A 141 -16.51 17.59 6.34
CA VAL A 141 -16.17 18.51 7.45
C VAL A 141 -15.14 17.88 8.38
N GLN A 142 -15.30 16.61 8.74
CA GLN A 142 -14.37 15.93 9.65
C GLN A 142 -13.00 15.69 9.01
N LEU A 143 -12.95 15.25 7.75
CA LEU A 143 -11.70 15.08 7.01
C LEU A 143 -10.99 16.42 6.78
N GLY A 144 -11.75 17.52 6.64
CA GLY A 144 -11.21 18.87 6.53
C GLY A 144 -10.47 19.37 7.78
N LEU A 145 -10.59 18.68 8.92
CA LEU A 145 -9.81 18.96 10.14
C LEU A 145 -8.43 18.30 10.11
N PHE A 146 -8.16 17.50 9.10
CA PHE A 146 -6.86 16.86 8.94
C PHE A 146 -5.79 17.90 8.59
N TRP A 147 -4.63 17.76 9.22
CA TRP A 147 -3.47 18.59 8.96
C TRP A 147 -2.22 17.70 8.92
N SER A 148 -1.35 17.95 7.96
CA SER A 148 -0.03 17.31 7.86
C SER A 148 1.05 18.35 7.60
N LYS A 149 2.28 18.09 8.03
CA LYS A 149 3.46 18.89 7.66
C LYS A 149 3.81 18.72 6.18
N ASP A 150 3.44 17.60 5.59
CA ASP A 150 3.65 17.30 4.17
C ASP A 150 2.46 17.79 3.34
N LYS A 151 2.71 18.80 2.52
CA LYS A 151 1.71 19.37 1.61
C LYS A 151 1.16 18.37 0.61
N THR A 152 1.95 17.37 0.24
CA THR A 152 1.50 16.31 -0.66
C THR A 152 0.36 15.51 -0.02
N ILE A 153 0.50 15.18 1.27
CA ILE A 153 -0.51 14.42 2.02
C ILE A 153 -1.77 15.27 2.24
N GLU A 154 -1.61 16.56 2.52
CA GLU A 154 -2.76 17.48 2.60
C GLU A 154 -3.52 17.55 1.26
N ASN A 155 -2.81 17.64 0.13
CA ASN A 155 -3.43 17.64 -1.20
C ASN A 155 -4.16 16.31 -1.47
N MET A 156 -3.57 15.17 -1.11
CA MET A 156 -4.23 13.86 -1.24
C MET A 156 -5.52 13.80 -0.41
N MET A 157 -5.52 14.36 0.82
CA MET A 157 -6.73 14.42 1.64
C MET A 157 -7.80 15.34 1.01
N ASN A 158 -7.39 16.45 0.42
CA ASN A 158 -8.31 17.34 -0.30
C ASN A 158 -8.94 16.65 -1.50
N ASP A 159 -8.19 15.85 -2.24
CA ASP A 159 -8.72 15.02 -3.34
C ASP A 159 -9.76 14.03 -2.83
N VAL A 160 -9.51 13.39 -1.67
CA VAL A 160 -10.46 12.46 -1.03
C VAL A 160 -11.73 13.19 -0.61
N ILE A 161 -11.62 14.39 -0.04
CA ILE A 161 -12.78 15.21 0.35
C ILE A 161 -13.61 15.59 -0.89
N ALA A 162 -12.99 16.07 -1.94
CA ALA A 162 -13.67 16.42 -3.18
C ALA A 162 -14.41 15.21 -3.78
N TRP A 163 -13.74 14.06 -3.82
CA TRP A 163 -14.36 12.82 -4.30
C TRP A 163 -15.59 12.40 -3.46
N ILE A 164 -15.50 12.43 -2.11
CA ILE A 164 -16.63 12.11 -1.24
C ILE A 164 -17.79 13.09 -1.47
N GLN A 165 -17.49 14.37 -1.68
CA GLN A 165 -18.51 15.40 -1.96
C GLN A 165 -19.29 15.13 -3.25
N GLU A 166 -18.62 14.57 -4.27
CA GLU A 166 -19.20 14.23 -5.56
C GLU A 166 -19.86 12.83 -5.58
N SER A 167 -19.54 11.97 -4.62
CA SER A 167 -20.07 10.61 -4.55
C SER A 167 -21.56 10.57 -4.26
N GLU A 168 -22.25 9.59 -4.79
CA GLU A 168 -23.61 9.22 -4.39
C GLU A 168 -23.53 8.33 -3.13
N LEU A 169 -23.89 8.87 -1.98
CA LEU A 169 -23.93 8.21 -0.67
C LEU A 169 -25.37 7.98 -0.23
#